data_37d996cf877520dbdf33b4acd3e75cdf
#
_entry.id   37d996cf877520dbdf33b4acd3e75cdf
#
_cell.length_a   1.000
_cell.length_b   1.000
_cell.length_c   1.000
_cell.angle_alpha   90.00
_cell.angle_beta   90.00
_cell.angle_gamma   90.00
#
_symmetry.space_group_name_H-M   'P 1'
#
loop_
_entity.id
_entity.type
_entity.pdbx_description
1 polymer ?
#
loop_
_entity_poly.entity_id
_entity_poly.type
_entity_poly.pdbx_seq_one_letter_code
_entity_poly.pdbx_strand_id
1 'polypeptide(L)'
;MSNDAYGQDSAALPAGVGGYAPAGFGPLVRAFATLIGRRRDAGGALAIYRHGEPLAHFWTGSAGDRPWNGDTGAIVFSATKGVTATVIHRLADRGLIDYQAPVAEYWPRFAAHGKGAITVADVLTHRSGLSSLSTVATTAAEALDHELMEDRLALAAPDRMLGTPTYHALTYGWLLAGLARGVTGRSMSELIRSEVTDPLGIDGIHLGRPAADSSTEYARLAGAHMSFAAHPIAAGFLANVGFRLPGPLGAAARCLFVPGLDGILDGDDPTILNTEMPAGNGVATAAGLAKMYAALADGVSVDGTPYLQSSTHSAIRRVQSYRLDHALFYLPMMWHLGYHSLPVPGARHGFGHIGLGGSFGWVDPQSGLSVAYVHNRLDQILLPYDQLAMGWLLPLVVSSVRASRTSGHREDRAAA
;
A
#
# COMPACT_ATOMS: atom_id res chain seq x y z
N MET A 1 -3.14 23.31 11.41
CA MET A 1 -3.63 24.31 10.43
C MET A 1 -5.06 24.68 10.77
N SER A 2 -5.35 25.97 11.00
CA SER A 2 -6.66 26.43 11.42
C SER A 2 -7.70 26.26 10.30
N ASN A 3 -8.96 26.04 10.70
CA ASN A 3 -10.13 25.82 9.83
C ASN A 3 -10.45 26.98 8.85
N ASP A 4 -9.68 28.06 8.87
CA ASP A 4 -9.99 29.31 8.16
C ASP A 4 -9.49 29.39 6.71
N ALA A 5 -8.78 28.35 6.23
CA ALA A 5 -8.22 28.35 4.86
C ALA A 5 -9.20 27.85 3.80
N TYR A 6 -10.33 27.26 4.18
CA TYR A 6 -11.33 26.70 3.26
C TYR A 6 -12.66 27.43 3.46
N GLY A 7 -12.93 28.39 2.57
CA GLY A 7 -14.08 29.29 2.62
C GLY A 7 -15.46 28.61 2.61
N GLN A 8 -16.51 29.42 2.49
CA GLN A 8 -17.95 29.18 2.76
C GLN A 8 -18.63 27.95 2.12
N ASP A 9 -17.93 27.11 1.30
CA ASP A 9 -18.47 25.96 0.58
C ASP A 9 -18.09 24.60 1.19
N SER A 10 -17.82 24.52 2.48
CA SER A 10 -17.50 23.27 3.17
C SER A 10 -18.76 22.46 3.51
N ALA A 11 -18.71 21.12 3.31
CA ALA A 11 -19.74 20.24 3.82
C ALA A 11 -19.76 20.25 5.37
N ALA A 12 -20.94 20.34 5.98
CA ALA A 12 -21.07 20.11 7.41
C ALA A 12 -20.69 18.66 7.73
N LEU A 13 -19.65 18.50 8.55
CA LEU A 13 -19.19 17.17 8.97
C LEU A 13 -20.12 16.62 10.06
N PRO A 14 -20.46 15.32 10.06
CA PRO A 14 -21.18 14.68 11.16
C PRO A 14 -20.43 14.79 12.48
N ALA A 15 -21.17 14.76 13.59
CA ALA A 15 -20.55 14.74 14.93
C ALA A 15 -19.52 13.60 15.05
N GLY A 16 -18.35 13.90 15.60
CA GLY A 16 -17.23 12.97 15.75
C GLY A 16 -16.39 12.73 14.48
N VAL A 17 -16.68 13.42 13.38
CA VAL A 17 -15.82 13.46 12.20
C VAL A 17 -15.02 14.75 12.19
N GLY A 18 -13.69 14.65 12.18
CA GLY A 18 -12.77 15.77 12.03
C GLY A 18 -12.31 15.95 10.59
N GLY A 19 -11.70 17.11 10.28
CA GLY A 19 -11.15 17.39 8.95
C GLY A 19 -12.00 18.34 8.11
N TYR A 20 -11.94 18.19 6.79
CA TYR A 20 -12.67 19.01 5.84
C TYR A 20 -13.09 18.22 4.59
N ALA A 21 -14.19 18.63 3.97
CA ALA A 21 -14.67 18.14 2.70
C ALA A 21 -15.48 19.22 1.98
N PRO A 22 -15.43 19.34 0.64
CA PRO A 22 -16.26 20.27 -0.11
C PRO A 22 -17.76 19.97 0.02
N ALA A 23 -18.60 20.96 -0.26
CA ALA A 23 -20.03 20.76 -0.46
C ALA A 23 -20.27 19.65 -1.50
N GLY A 24 -21.25 18.80 -1.29
CA GLY A 24 -21.50 17.62 -2.15
C GLY A 24 -20.80 16.33 -1.70
N PHE A 25 -19.81 16.38 -0.81
CA PHE A 25 -19.15 15.19 -0.26
C PHE A 25 -19.93 14.53 0.91
N GLY A 26 -21.01 15.13 1.36
CA GLY A 26 -21.79 14.66 2.51
C GLY A 26 -22.16 13.15 2.45
N PRO A 27 -22.62 12.58 1.32
CA PRO A 27 -22.87 11.15 1.22
C PRO A 27 -21.62 10.28 1.46
N LEU A 28 -20.46 10.68 0.91
CA LEU A 28 -19.19 9.99 1.10
C LEU A 28 -18.74 10.04 2.57
N VAL A 29 -18.79 11.22 3.20
CA VAL A 29 -18.41 11.40 4.60
C VAL A 29 -19.28 10.54 5.52
N ARG A 30 -20.60 10.51 5.31
CA ARG A 30 -21.52 9.64 6.09
C ARG A 30 -21.24 8.16 5.88
N ALA A 31 -20.99 7.73 4.63
CA ALA A 31 -20.67 6.34 4.34
C ALA A 31 -19.36 5.90 5.00
N PHE A 32 -18.34 6.75 4.96
CA PHE A 32 -17.07 6.55 5.65
C PHE A 32 -17.26 6.48 7.18
N ALA A 33 -17.97 7.45 7.78
CA ALA A 33 -18.23 7.46 9.21
C ALA A 33 -19.00 6.19 9.66
N THR A 34 -19.96 5.72 8.86
CA THR A 34 -20.70 4.48 9.12
C THR A 34 -19.79 3.27 9.04
N LEU A 35 -18.85 3.24 8.09
CA LEU A 35 -17.89 2.14 7.93
C LEU A 35 -17.01 2.02 9.18
N ILE A 36 -16.39 3.12 9.60
CA ILE A 36 -15.53 3.15 10.79
C ILE A 36 -16.35 2.87 12.05
N GLY A 37 -17.52 3.51 12.23
CA GLY A 37 -18.37 3.42 13.41
C GLY A 37 -18.93 2.02 13.72
N ARG A 38 -18.78 1.05 12.83
CA ARG A 38 -19.15 -0.36 13.07
C ARG A 38 -18.35 -1.01 14.21
N ARG A 39 -17.20 -0.41 14.56
CA ARG A 39 -16.33 -0.88 15.62
C ARG A 39 -15.88 0.32 16.49
N ARG A 40 -16.16 0.27 17.80
CA ARG A 40 -15.91 1.40 18.71
C ARG A 40 -14.44 1.68 19.00
N ASP A 41 -13.58 0.64 18.93
CA ASP A 41 -12.15 0.69 19.21
C ASP A 41 -11.31 0.96 17.93
N ALA A 42 -11.96 1.17 16.79
CA ALA A 42 -11.31 1.44 15.52
C ALA A 42 -11.50 2.89 15.08
N GLY A 43 -10.55 3.36 14.27
CA GLY A 43 -10.59 4.64 13.61
C GLY A 43 -10.00 4.55 12.21
N GLY A 44 -10.10 5.67 11.49
CA GLY A 44 -9.52 5.78 10.16
C GLY A 44 -9.65 7.17 9.58
N ALA A 45 -8.96 7.36 8.45
CA ALA A 45 -8.97 8.59 7.68
C ALA A 45 -9.10 8.29 6.18
N LEU A 46 -9.71 9.23 5.46
CA LEU A 46 -9.76 9.26 4.01
C LEU A 46 -9.20 10.61 3.54
N ALA A 47 -8.23 10.56 2.62
CA ALA A 47 -7.67 11.75 1.98
C ALA A 47 -7.82 11.64 0.46
N ILE A 48 -8.15 12.77 -0.15
CA ILE A 48 -8.41 12.91 -1.58
C ILE A 48 -7.62 14.11 -2.08
N TYR A 49 -6.80 13.88 -3.11
CA TYR A 49 -6.11 14.94 -3.84
C TYR A 49 -6.61 14.97 -5.28
N ARG A 50 -6.46 16.12 -5.90
CA ARG A 50 -6.79 16.30 -7.30
C ARG A 50 -5.80 17.24 -7.95
N HIS A 51 -5.14 16.77 -9.02
CA HIS A 51 -4.06 17.50 -9.70
C HIS A 51 -2.97 17.99 -8.72
N GLY A 52 -2.58 17.13 -7.77
CA GLY A 52 -1.58 17.45 -6.75
C GLY A 52 -2.09 18.23 -5.54
N GLU A 53 -3.28 18.85 -5.62
CA GLU A 53 -3.84 19.68 -4.57
C GLU A 53 -4.79 18.90 -3.65
N PRO A 54 -4.75 19.15 -2.31
CA PRO A 54 -5.66 18.51 -1.37
C PRO A 54 -7.09 18.96 -1.62
N LEU A 55 -8.00 18.00 -1.81
CA LEU A 55 -9.41 18.27 -2.06
C LEU A 55 -10.29 17.99 -0.84
N ALA A 56 -10.04 16.90 -0.14
CA ALA A 56 -10.73 16.54 1.09
C ALA A 56 -9.82 15.70 1.98
N HIS A 57 -9.92 15.89 3.29
CA HIS A 57 -9.28 15.04 4.29
C HIS A 57 -10.14 14.99 5.53
N PHE A 58 -10.61 13.82 5.89
CA PHE A 58 -11.47 13.65 7.07
C PHE A 58 -11.19 12.31 7.75
N TRP A 59 -11.43 12.28 9.05
CA TRP A 59 -11.14 11.17 9.94
C TRP A 59 -12.20 11.04 11.04
N THR A 60 -12.27 9.85 11.64
CA THR A 60 -13.15 9.58 12.78
C THR A 60 -12.67 8.33 13.53
N GLY A 61 -13.19 8.16 14.74
CA GLY A 61 -12.99 6.97 15.56
C GLY A 61 -11.76 7.04 16.46
N SER A 62 -11.21 5.88 16.79
CA SER A 62 -10.18 5.71 17.82
C SER A 62 -8.86 5.16 17.25
N ALA A 63 -7.76 5.67 17.75
CA ALA A 63 -6.41 5.18 17.45
C ALA A 63 -5.82 4.34 18.61
N GLY A 64 -6.68 3.61 19.30
CA GLY A 64 -6.42 2.91 20.55
C GLY A 64 -7.08 3.64 21.69
N ASP A 65 -6.31 4.24 22.59
CA ASP A 65 -6.77 5.01 23.75
C ASP A 65 -6.99 6.50 23.49
N ARG A 66 -6.72 6.98 22.31
CA ARG A 66 -6.89 8.38 21.88
C ARG A 66 -7.78 8.51 20.64
N PRO A 67 -8.41 9.68 20.41
CA PRO A 67 -9.14 9.93 19.17
C PRO A 67 -8.21 9.89 17.95
N TRP A 68 -8.74 9.47 16.81
CA TRP A 68 -8.06 9.59 15.52
C TRP A 68 -7.98 11.06 15.10
N ASN A 69 -6.85 11.48 14.53
CA ASN A 69 -6.63 12.85 13.99
C ASN A 69 -6.00 12.79 12.59
N GLY A 70 -5.70 13.96 12.02
CA GLY A 70 -5.12 14.07 10.67
C GLY A 70 -3.73 13.48 10.51
N ASP A 71 -2.94 13.43 11.60
CA ASP A 71 -1.57 12.94 11.63
C ASP A 71 -1.50 11.47 12.11
N THR A 72 -2.65 10.86 12.38
CA THR A 72 -2.70 9.45 12.78
C THR A 72 -2.39 8.54 11.59
N GLY A 73 -1.36 7.72 11.75
CA GLY A 73 -0.94 6.67 10.81
C GLY A 73 -1.21 5.28 11.35
N ALA A 74 -1.49 4.34 10.48
CA ALA A 74 -1.65 2.92 10.83
C ALA A 74 -0.81 2.04 9.91
N ILE A 75 -0.59 0.77 10.30
CA ILE A 75 0.02 -0.23 9.42
C ILE A 75 -0.89 -0.41 8.20
N VAL A 76 -0.36 -0.15 7.01
CA VAL A 76 -1.13 -0.24 5.75
C VAL A 76 -0.90 -1.56 5.02
N PHE A 77 -0.22 -2.51 5.66
CA PHE A 77 0.06 -3.84 5.11
C PHE A 77 0.58 -3.77 3.67
N SER A 78 -0.01 -4.54 2.76
CA SER A 78 0.46 -4.61 1.37
C SER A 78 0.34 -3.31 0.59
N ALA A 79 -0.38 -2.28 1.06
CA ALA A 79 -0.29 -0.95 0.44
C ALA A 79 1.13 -0.37 0.52
N THR A 80 1.97 -0.85 1.46
CA THR A 80 3.42 -0.59 1.53
C THR A 80 4.15 -0.92 0.23
N LYS A 81 3.70 -1.95 -0.52
CA LYS A 81 4.32 -2.33 -1.80
C LYS A 81 4.30 -1.19 -2.82
N GLY A 82 3.23 -0.40 -2.82
CA GLY A 82 3.15 0.79 -3.67
C GLY A 82 4.21 1.84 -3.31
N VAL A 83 4.50 2.02 -2.01
CA VAL A 83 5.57 2.91 -1.55
C VAL A 83 6.93 2.38 -1.98
N THR A 84 7.19 1.10 -1.73
CA THR A 84 8.45 0.43 -2.12
C THR A 84 8.66 0.46 -3.65
N ALA A 85 7.60 0.22 -4.43
CA ALA A 85 7.67 0.34 -5.89
C ALA A 85 7.99 1.78 -6.33
N THR A 86 7.42 2.79 -5.65
CA THR A 86 7.73 4.20 -5.93
C THR A 86 9.22 4.50 -5.74
N VAL A 87 9.88 3.94 -4.74
CA VAL A 87 11.35 4.04 -4.59
C VAL A 87 12.06 3.51 -5.84
N ILE A 88 11.68 2.31 -6.31
CA ILE A 88 12.30 1.73 -7.51
C ILE A 88 12.05 2.61 -8.75
N HIS A 89 10.87 3.22 -8.86
CA HIS A 89 10.58 4.16 -9.96
C HIS A 89 11.43 5.42 -9.90
N ARG A 90 11.68 5.96 -8.71
CA ARG A 90 12.58 7.10 -8.53
C ARG A 90 14.02 6.75 -8.91
N LEU A 91 14.49 5.55 -8.54
CA LEU A 91 15.83 5.10 -8.96
C LEU A 91 15.89 4.87 -10.47
N ALA A 92 14.85 4.35 -11.09
CA ALA A 92 14.75 4.18 -12.54
C ALA A 92 14.68 5.53 -13.27
N ASP A 93 13.92 6.48 -12.72
CA ASP A 93 13.78 7.85 -13.25
C ASP A 93 15.12 8.61 -13.28
N ARG A 94 16.01 8.29 -12.34
CA ARG A 94 17.38 8.80 -12.27
C ARG A 94 18.37 8.00 -13.13
N GLY A 95 17.92 7.01 -13.89
CA GLY A 95 18.75 6.14 -14.72
C GLY A 95 19.63 5.15 -13.96
N LEU A 96 19.36 4.91 -12.68
CA LEU A 96 20.12 3.98 -11.83
C LEU A 96 19.61 2.53 -11.98
N ILE A 97 18.38 2.35 -12.44
CA ILE A 97 17.73 1.05 -12.68
C ILE A 97 17.07 1.07 -14.05
N ASP A 98 17.29 0.00 -14.84
CA ASP A 98 16.47 -0.32 -16.01
C ASP A 98 15.51 -1.45 -15.65
N TYR A 99 14.23 -1.27 -15.93
CA TYR A 99 13.21 -2.29 -15.66
C TYR A 99 13.43 -3.60 -16.42
N GLN A 100 14.10 -3.55 -17.59
CA GLN A 100 14.38 -4.73 -18.42
C GLN A 100 15.72 -5.38 -18.08
N ALA A 101 16.56 -4.70 -17.30
CA ALA A 101 17.84 -5.29 -16.88
C ALA A 101 17.61 -6.44 -15.89
N PRO A 102 18.46 -7.46 -15.93
CA PRO A 102 18.49 -8.50 -14.90
C PRO A 102 18.77 -7.90 -13.50
N VAL A 103 18.05 -8.37 -12.50
CA VAL A 103 18.32 -8.00 -11.09
C VAL A 103 19.78 -8.30 -10.70
N ALA A 104 20.35 -9.36 -11.29
CA ALA A 104 21.73 -9.78 -11.04
C ALA A 104 22.80 -8.78 -11.46
N GLU A 105 22.49 -7.83 -12.35
CA GLU A 105 23.41 -6.72 -12.69
C GLU A 105 23.63 -5.78 -11.52
N TYR A 106 22.62 -5.57 -10.70
CA TYR A 106 22.63 -4.70 -9.53
C TYR A 106 22.93 -5.46 -8.25
N TRP A 107 22.54 -6.72 -8.18
CA TRP A 107 22.69 -7.61 -7.03
C TRP A 107 23.29 -8.96 -7.47
N PRO A 108 24.64 -9.05 -7.67
CA PRO A 108 25.29 -10.20 -8.30
C PRO A 108 24.99 -11.57 -7.67
N ARG A 109 24.86 -11.61 -6.32
CA ARG A 109 24.49 -12.86 -5.60
C ARG A 109 23.12 -13.41 -6.02
N PHE A 110 22.23 -12.56 -6.54
CA PHE A 110 20.92 -12.98 -7.02
C PHE A 110 20.97 -13.91 -8.23
N ALA A 111 22.07 -13.96 -8.98
CA ALA A 111 22.24 -14.87 -10.13
C ALA A 111 22.20 -16.36 -9.77
N ALA A 112 22.31 -16.70 -8.49
CA ALA A 112 22.32 -18.10 -8.02
C ALA A 112 21.09 -18.88 -8.52
N HIS A 113 21.30 -20.20 -8.73
CA HIS A 113 20.26 -21.14 -9.14
C HIS A 113 19.50 -20.76 -10.43
N GLY A 114 20.22 -20.17 -11.40
CA GLY A 114 19.66 -19.87 -12.73
C GLY A 114 18.80 -18.59 -12.78
N LYS A 115 18.82 -17.74 -11.75
CA LYS A 115 18.06 -16.48 -11.69
C LYS A 115 18.69 -15.34 -12.49
N GLY A 116 19.85 -15.52 -13.11
CA GLY A 116 20.60 -14.46 -13.78
C GLY A 116 19.83 -13.68 -14.86
N ALA A 117 18.72 -14.21 -15.38
CA ALA A 117 17.89 -13.54 -16.40
C ALA A 117 16.59 -12.93 -15.84
N ILE A 118 16.30 -13.05 -14.54
CA ILE A 118 15.11 -12.45 -13.93
C ILE A 118 15.27 -10.93 -13.93
N THR A 119 14.35 -10.24 -14.59
CA THR A 119 14.40 -8.78 -14.72
C THR A 119 13.78 -8.06 -13.52
N VAL A 120 14.10 -6.78 -13.37
CA VAL A 120 13.44 -5.90 -12.39
C VAL A 120 11.93 -5.88 -12.63
N ALA A 121 11.49 -5.83 -13.90
CA ALA A 121 10.06 -5.89 -14.24
C ALA A 121 9.40 -7.22 -13.82
N ASP A 122 10.12 -8.36 -13.85
CA ASP A 122 9.59 -9.63 -13.38
C ASP A 122 9.33 -9.61 -11.87
N VAL A 123 10.20 -8.99 -11.09
CA VAL A 123 9.99 -8.82 -9.64
C VAL A 123 8.82 -7.89 -9.39
N LEU A 124 8.79 -6.71 -10.03
CA LEU A 124 7.71 -5.72 -9.88
C LEU A 124 6.34 -6.25 -10.28
N THR A 125 6.28 -7.27 -11.13
CA THR A 125 5.02 -7.87 -11.62
C THR A 125 4.76 -9.27 -11.07
N HIS A 126 5.42 -9.63 -9.96
CA HIS A 126 5.22 -10.91 -9.25
C HIS A 126 5.50 -12.16 -10.07
N ARG A 127 6.50 -12.12 -10.96
CA ARG A 127 6.83 -13.23 -11.87
C ARG A 127 8.20 -13.86 -11.62
N SER A 128 8.89 -13.49 -10.54
CA SER A 128 10.26 -13.98 -10.26
C SER A 128 10.35 -15.45 -9.82
N GLY A 129 9.20 -16.11 -9.54
CA GLY A 129 9.20 -17.49 -9.01
C GLY A 129 9.70 -17.59 -7.55
N LEU A 130 9.73 -16.49 -6.81
CA LEU A 130 10.21 -16.41 -5.42
C LEU A 130 9.09 -15.97 -4.47
N SER A 131 7.85 -16.35 -4.74
CA SER A 131 6.69 -15.95 -3.95
C SER A 131 6.57 -16.65 -2.60
N SER A 132 7.17 -17.83 -2.45
CA SER A 132 7.00 -18.70 -1.28
C SER A 132 7.86 -18.25 -0.10
N LEU A 133 7.24 -17.68 0.95
CA LEU A 133 7.91 -17.33 2.20
C LEU A 133 8.45 -18.57 2.91
N SER A 134 7.69 -19.67 2.92
CA SER A 134 8.06 -20.90 3.61
C SER A 134 9.30 -21.62 3.04
N THR A 135 9.83 -21.18 1.90
CA THR A 135 11.10 -21.68 1.35
C THR A 135 12.30 -20.89 1.84
N VAL A 136 12.10 -19.71 2.38
CA VAL A 136 13.18 -18.81 2.82
C VAL A 136 13.11 -18.46 4.30
N ALA A 137 11.99 -18.72 4.97
CA ALA A 137 11.84 -18.58 6.41
C ALA A 137 11.08 -19.78 7.01
N THR A 138 11.47 -20.21 8.20
CA THR A 138 10.83 -21.28 8.96
C THR A 138 10.15 -20.79 10.23
N THR A 139 10.48 -19.58 10.68
CA THR A 139 9.94 -18.94 11.89
C THR A 139 9.66 -17.45 11.63
N ALA A 140 8.82 -16.86 12.47
CA ALA A 140 8.59 -15.41 12.46
C ALA A 140 9.87 -14.61 12.77
N ALA A 141 10.71 -15.09 13.67
CA ALA A 141 11.97 -14.43 14.01
C ALA A 141 12.89 -14.30 12.81
N GLU A 142 13.00 -15.34 11.98
CA GLU A 142 13.75 -15.29 10.72
C GLU A 142 13.11 -14.29 9.72
N ALA A 143 11.78 -14.27 9.62
CA ALA A 143 11.07 -13.31 8.74
C ALA A 143 11.20 -11.85 9.21
N LEU A 144 11.48 -11.61 10.50
CA LEU A 144 11.77 -10.28 11.04
C LEU A 144 13.24 -9.85 10.86
N ASP A 145 14.12 -10.76 10.49
CA ASP A 145 15.51 -10.46 10.16
C ASP A 145 15.63 -10.06 8.69
N HIS A 146 15.64 -8.76 8.43
CA HIS A 146 15.63 -8.19 7.10
C HIS A 146 16.83 -8.63 6.24
N GLU A 147 18.04 -8.59 6.81
CA GLU A 147 19.29 -8.94 6.10
C GLU A 147 19.33 -10.43 5.78
N LEU A 148 18.94 -11.28 6.73
CA LEU A 148 18.80 -12.71 6.53
C LEU A 148 17.82 -13.02 5.38
N MET A 149 16.70 -12.30 5.29
CA MET A 149 15.69 -12.52 4.24
C MET A 149 16.21 -12.11 2.87
N GLU A 150 16.94 -10.99 2.75
CA GLU A 150 17.60 -10.62 1.50
C GLU A 150 18.62 -11.69 1.08
N ASP A 151 19.48 -12.12 1.99
CA ASP A 151 20.50 -13.14 1.71
C ASP A 151 19.89 -14.46 1.27
N ARG A 152 18.86 -14.93 1.96
CA ARG A 152 18.17 -16.18 1.60
C ARG A 152 17.47 -16.08 0.24
N LEU A 153 16.85 -14.96 -0.07
CA LEU A 153 16.20 -14.74 -1.37
C LEU A 153 17.23 -14.64 -2.52
N ALA A 154 18.38 -14.02 -2.26
CA ALA A 154 19.49 -14.03 -3.23
C ALA A 154 19.94 -15.44 -3.58
N LEU A 155 19.92 -16.37 -2.62
CA LEU A 155 20.37 -17.75 -2.77
C LEU A 155 19.22 -18.76 -3.02
N ALA A 156 17.96 -18.37 -2.94
CA ALA A 156 16.83 -19.27 -3.19
C ALA A 156 16.74 -19.67 -4.67
N ALA A 157 16.33 -20.89 -4.93
CA ALA A 157 15.96 -21.33 -6.28
C ALA A 157 14.54 -20.83 -6.62
N PRO A 158 14.31 -20.35 -7.85
CA PRO A 158 12.95 -20.03 -8.28
C PRO A 158 12.12 -21.32 -8.40
N ASP A 159 10.83 -21.20 -8.11
CA ASP A 159 9.91 -22.31 -8.26
C ASP A 159 9.37 -22.42 -9.71
N ARG A 160 8.52 -23.44 -9.96
CA ARG A 160 7.89 -23.70 -11.26
C ARG A 160 7.00 -22.56 -11.77
N MET A 161 6.70 -21.56 -10.93
CA MET A 161 5.87 -20.40 -11.27
C MET A 161 6.67 -19.25 -11.88
N LEU A 162 7.98 -19.42 -12.09
CA LEU A 162 8.81 -18.43 -12.78
C LEU A 162 8.16 -18.00 -14.10
N GLY A 163 8.02 -16.69 -14.30
CA GLY A 163 7.34 -16.08 -15.44
C GLY A 163 5.82 -16.06 -15.35
N THR A 164 5.21 -16.64 -14.30
CA THR A 164 3.76 -16.63 -14.06
C THR A 164 3.44 -15.69 -12.90
N PRO A 165 2.47 -14.76 -13.04
CA PRO A 165 2.04 -13.92 -11.94
C PRO A 165 1.60 -14.77 -10.75
N THR A 166 2.32 -14.63 -9.66
CA THR A 166 2.08 -15.32 -8.39
C THR A 166 2.43 -14.36 -7.28
N TYR A 167 1.44 -13.81 -6.62
CA TYR A 167 1.60 -12.73 -5.66
C TYR A 167 2.69 -13.03 -4.61
N HIS A 168 3.69 -12.19 -4.54
CA HIS A 168 4.77 -12.24 -3.57
C HIS A 168 4.32 -11.47 -2.32
N ALA A 169 3.64 -12.14 -1.40
CA ALA A 169 2.96 -11.46 -0.30
C ALA A 169 3.93 -10.69 0.62
N LEU A 170 5.06 -11.27 0.98
CA LEU A 170 6.10 -10.65 1.80
C LEU A 170 7.45 -10.58 1.09
N THR A 171 7.82 -11.62 0.33
CA THR A 171 9.11 -11.71 -0.35
C THR A 171 9.36 -10.56 -1.34
N TYR A 172 8.31 -9.97 -1.89
CA TYR A 172 8.36 -8.78 -2.75
C TYR A 172 9.20 -7.65 -2.15
N GLY A 173 8.99 -7.35 -0.87
CA GLY A 173 9.67 -6.24 -0.20
C GLY A 173 11.18 -6.45 -0.11
N TRP A 174 11.61 -7.61 0.36
CA TRP A 174 13.03 -7.92 0.48
C TRP A 174 13.73 -8.09 -0.88
N LEU A 175 13.02 -8.57 -1.90
CA LEU A 175 13.56 -8.61 -3.28
C LEU A 175 13.84 -7.22 -3.82
N LEU A 176 12.94 -6.26 -3.61
CA LEU A 176 13.14 -4.88 -4.03
C LEU A 176 14.13 -4.12 -3.13
N ALA A 177 14.18 -4.46 -1.84
CA ALA A 177 15.16 -3.88 -0.92
C ALA A 177 16.58 -4.35 -1.27
N GLY A 178 16.80 -5.64 -1.52
CA GLY A 178 18.09 -6.17 -1.96
C GLY A 178 18.54 -5.59 -3.29
N LEU A 179 17.64 -5.41 -4.26
CA LEU A 179 17.89 -4.69 -5.50
C LEU A 179 18.32 -3.24 -5.23
N ALA A 180 17.54 -2.50 -4.46
CA ALA A 180 17.79 -1.08 -4.17
C ALA A 180 19.08 -0.89 -3.37
N ARG A 181 19.37 -1.77 -2.42
CA ARG A 181 20.63 -1.81 -1.67
C ARG A 181 21.81 -2.10 -2.60
N GLY A 182 21.66 -3.03 -3.54
CA GLY A 182 22.70 -3.34 -4.53
C GLY A 182 23.06 -2.14 -5.41
N VAL A 183 22.07 -1.28 -5.73
CA VAL A 183 22.25 -0.06 -6.53
C VAL A 183 22.84 1.09 -5.71
N THR A 184 22.39 1.27 -4.45
CA THR A 184 22.60 2.51 -3.70
C THR A 184 23.42 2.34 -2.43
N GLY A 185 23.58 1.12 -1.93
CA GLY A 185 24.20 0.83 -0.63
C GLY A 185 23.32 1.22 0.58
N ARG A 186 22.06 1.66 0.38
CA ARG A 186 21.19 2.24 1.40
C ARG A 186 20.05 1.30 1.75
N SER A 187 19.51 1.44 2.98
CA SER A 187 18.32 0.71 3.43
C SER A 187 17.05 1.22 2.74
N MET A 188 15.97 0.43 2.78
CA MET A 188 14.70 0.83 2.18
C MET A 188 14.06 2.00 2.95
N SER A 189 14.21 2.07 4.27
CA SER A 189 13.73 3.20 5.08
C SER A 189 14.43 4.51 4.70
N GLU A 190 15.76 4.49 4.51
CA GLU A 190 16.52 5.65 4.04
C GLU A 190 16.09 6.08 2.64
N LEU A 191 15.81 5.11 1.76
CA LEU A 191 15.36 5.38 0.39
C LEU A 191 13.92 5.91 0.36
N ILE A 192 13.01 5.39 1.17
CA ILE A 192 11.66 5.96 1.30
C ILE A 192 11.77 7.42 1.72
N ARG A 193 12.63 7.75 2.68
CA ARG A 193 12.81 9.13 3.09
C ARG A 193 13.33 10.01 1.95
N SER A 194 14.45 9.66 1.35
CA SER A 194 15.12 10.50 0.35
C SER A 194 14.47 10.52 -1.03
N GLU A 195 13.77 9.46 -1.42
CA GLU A 195 13.18 9.35 -2.76
C GLU A 195 11.66 9.62 -2.75
N VAL A 196 11.00 9.52 -1.58
CA VAL A 196 9.54 9.69 -1.49
C VAL A 196 9.17 10.84 -0.56
N THR A 197 9.50 10.74 0.74
CA THR A 197 8.94 11.67 1.72
C THR A 197 9.57 13.05 1.66
N ASP A 198 10.90 13.17 1.60
CA ASP A 198 11.58 14.46 1.51
C ASP A 198 11.22 15.22 0.22
N PRO A 199 11.31 14.60 -0.98
CA PRO A 199 10.95 15.30 -2.21
C PRO A 199 9.51 15.77 -2.29
N LEU A 200 8.60 15.10 -1.60
CA LEU A 200 7.16 15.43 -1.59
C LEU A 200 6.73 16.25 -0.37
N GLY A 201 7.64 16.54 0.57
CA GLY A 201 7.30 17.23 1.82
C GLY A 201 6.22 16.48 2.60
N ILE A 202 6.39 15.18 2.77
CA ILE A 202 5.47 14.28 3.49
C ILE A 202 6.17 13.82 4.78
N ASP A 203 5.51 13.91 5.91
CA ASP A 203 5.93 13.27 7.16
C ASP A 203 4.92 12.18 7.58
N GLY A 204 4.26 11.56 6.62
CA GLY A 204 3.18 10.61 6.88
C GLY A 204 3.41 9.23 6.23
N ILE A 205 4.64 8.84 5.95
CA ILE A 205 4.97 7.49 5.42
C ILE A 205 6.28 7.01 6.04
N HIS A 206 6.23 5.88 6.73
CA HIS A 206 7.36 5.25 7.39
C HIS A 206 7.40 3.75 7.09
N LEU A 207 8.56 3.15 7.09
CA LEU A 207 8.72 1.70 7.08
C LEU A 207 9.01 1.25 8.52
N GLY A 208 8.07 0.53 9.11
CA GLY A 208 8.11 0.23 10.53
C GLY A 208 7.66 1.42 11.40
N ARG A 209 8.29 1.55 12.57
CA ARG A 209 7.95 2.58 13.55
C ARG A 209 8.23 3.99 13.01
N PRO A 210 7.28 4.94 13.11
CA PRO A 210 7.56 6.34 12.86
C PRO A 210 8.72 6.84 13.72
N ALA A 211 9.56 7.73 13.16
CA ALA A 211 10.64 8.36 13.89
C ALA A 211 10.11 9.18 15.07
N ALA A 212 10.90 9.31 16.13
CA ALA A 212 10.45 9.98 17.36
C ALA A 212 10.18 11.49 17.16
N ASP A 213 10.77 12.09 16.14
CA ASP A 213 10.59 13.49 15.73
C ASP A 213 9.53 13.67 14.63
N SER A 214 8.91 12.59 14.17
CA SER A 214 7.80 12.64 13.20
C SER A 214 6.51 13.12 13.86
N SER A 215 5.71 13.87 13.11
CA SER A 215 4.34 14.22 13.50
C SER A 215 3.38 13.03 13.42
N THR A 216 3.78 11.93 12.74
CA THR A 216 2.94 10.74 12.57
C THR A 216 2.76 9.99 13.88
N GLU A 217 1.52 9.91 14.34
CA GLU A 217 1.12 9.18 15.54
C GLU A 217 0.62 7.78 15.18
N TYR A 218 1.34 6.74 15.58
CA TYR A 218 0.94 5.36 15.30
C TYR A 218 -0.39 4.99 15.98
N ALA A 219 -1.35 4.48 15.21
CA ALA A 219 -2.58 3.90 15.70
C ALA A 219 -2.40 2.40 15.94
N ARG A 220 -2.65 1.96 17.16
CA ARG A 220 -2.67 0.56 17.52
C ARG A 220 -3.74 -0.20 16.73
N LEU A 221 -3.42 -1.42 16.28
CA LEU A 221 -4.38 -2.27 15.59
C LEU A 221 -5.57 -2.61 16.50
N ALA A 222 -6.76 -2.49 15.95
CA ALA A 222 -8.02 -2.82 16.59
C ALA A 222 -8.61 -4.08 15.95
N GLY A 223 -9.15 -5.00 16.78
CA GLY A 223 -9.81 -6.20 16.31
C GLY A 223 -9.20 -7.50 16.80
N ALA A 224 -9.82 -8.60 16.41
CA ALA A 224 -9.27 -9.92 16.63
C ALA A 224 -8.07 -10.07 15.69
N HIS A 225 -6.89 -9.98 16.24
CA HIS A 225 -5.64 -10.22 15.53
C HIS A 225 -5.69 -11.54 14.76
N MET A 226 -4.88 -11.66 13.72
CA MET A 226 -4.75 -12.88 12.91
C MET A 226 -4.22 -14.07 13.70
N SER A 227 -4.62 -14.22 14.95
CA SER A 227 -4.14 -15.32 15.79
C SER A 227 -4.74 -16.63 15.30
N PHE A 228 -3.99 -17.35 14.47
CA PHE A 228 -4.25 -18.78 14.24
C PHE A 228 -4.18 -19.59 15.54
N ALA A 229 -3.54 -19.05 16.59
CA ALA A 229 -3.55 -19.63 17.93
C ALA A 229 -4.98 -19.71 18.51
N ALA A 230 -5.88 -18.81 18.13
CA ALA A 230 -7.30 -18.90 18.48
C ALA A 230 -8.02 -20.11 17.82
N HIS A 231 -7.41 -20.68 16.76
CA HIS A 231 -7.92 -21.84 16.04
C HIS A 231 -6.81 -22.86 15.82
N PRO A 232 -6.38 -23.59 16.86
CA PRO A 232 -5.22 -24.50 16.78
C PRO A 232 -5.38 -25.61 15.73
N ILE A 233 -6.63 -26.01 15.41
CA ILE A 233 -6.91 -26.97 14.34
C ILE A 233 -6.60 -26.34 12.97
N ALA A 234 -6.99 -25.08 12.74
CA ALA A 234 -6.71 -24.37 11.49
C ALA A 234 -5.21 -24.08 11.33
N ALA A 235 -4.53 -23.70 12.39
CA ALA A 235 -3.08 -23.51 12.43
C ALA A 235 -2.33 -24.82 12.15
N GLY A 236 -2.73 -25.91 12.80
CA GLY A 236 -2.19 -27.25 12.56
C GLY A 236 -2.45 -27.75 11.13
N PHE A 237 -3.63 -27.50 10.59
CA PHE A 237 -3.96 -27.83 9.21
C PHE A 237 -3.09 -27.04 8.22
N LEU A 238 -2.98 -25.73 8.38
CA LEU A 238 -2.13 -24.88 7.54
C LEU A 238 -0.66 -25.31 7.61
N ALA A 239 -0.15 -25.52 8.83
CA ALA A 239 1.25 -25.90 9.04
C ALA A 239 1.60 -27.29 8.48
N ASN A 240 0.68 -28.25 8.49
CA ASN A 240 0.96 -29.65 8.12
C ASN A 240 0.43 -30.02 6.73
N VAL A 241 -0.66 -29.41 6.28
CA VAL A 241 -1.37 -29.78 5.05
C VAL A 241 -1.42 -28.62 4.06
N GLY A 242 -1.68 -27.40 4.51
CA GLY A 242 -1.88 -26.23 3.65
C GLY A 242 -0.74 -26.01 2.67
N PHE A 243 0.51 -26.15 3.11
CA PHE A 243 1.69 -25.99 2.24
C PHE A 243 1.81 -27.07 1.15
N ARG A 244 1.24 -28.25 1.38
CA ARG A 244 1.29 -29.39 0.44
C ARG A 244 0.15 -29.39 -0.55
N LEU A 245 -0.87 -28.56 -0.34
CA LEU A 245 -2.00 -28.48 -1.24
C LEU A 245 -1.55 -27.95 -2.62
N PRO A 246 -2.01 -28.57 -3.71
CA PRO A 246 -1.80 -28.03 -5.04
C PRO A 246 -2.66 -26.78 -5.28
N GLY A 247 -2.30 -25.99 -6.31
CA GLY A 247 -3.10 -24.86 -6.75
C GLY A 247 -3.04 -23.62 -5.85
N PRO A 248 -4.02 -22.72 -5.96
CA PRO A 248 -4.00 -21.40 -5.33
C PRO A 248 -3.97 -21.42 -3.80
N LEU A 249 -4.69 -22.36 -3.17
CA LEU A 249 -4.70 -22.51 -1.70
C LEU A 249 -3.31 -22.77 -1.15
N GLY A 250 -2.58 -23.71 -1.74
CA GLY A 250 -1.21 -24.00 -1.31
C GLY A 250 -0.25 -22.86 -1.65
N ALA A 251 -0.45 -22.18 -2.77
CA ALA A 251 0.33 -20.99 -3.13
C ALA A 251 0.11 -19.87 -2.11
N ALA A 252 -1.13 -19.53 -1.79
CA ALA A 252 -1.46 -18.52 -0.79
C ALA A 252 -0.89 -18.85 0.61
N ALA A 253 -1.02 -20.11 1.04
CA ALA A 253 -0.44 -20.57 2.30
C ALA A 253 1.09 -20.38 2.33
N ARG A 254 1.79 -20.81 1.29
CA ARG A 254 3.25 -20.66 1.19
C ARG A 254 3.71 -19.21 1.12
N CYS A 255 2.91 -18.31 0.52
CA CYS A 255 3.30 -16.90 0.40
C CYS A 255 3.18 -16.11 1.70
N LEU A 256 2.26 -16.51 2.59
CA LEU A 256 1.88 -15.70 3.75
C LEU A 256 2.25 -16.32 5.09
N PHE A 257 2.45 -17.65 5.16
CA PHE A 257 2.50 -18.30 6.46
C PHE A 257 3.88 -18.85 6.79
N VAL A 258 4.36 -18.51 7.99
CA VAL A 258 5.36 -19.23 8.77
C VAL A 258 4.89 -19.28 10.23
N PRO A 259 5.29 -20.29 11.03
CA PRO A 259 4.90 -20.39 12.42
C PRO A 259 5.27 -19.14 13.23
N GLY A 260 4.31 -18.61 13.99
CA GLY A 260 4.48 -17.43 14.85
C GLY A 260 4.36 -16.07 14.14
N LEU A 261 4.10 -16.05 12.83
CA LEU A 261 3.97 -14.78 12.10
C LEU A 261 2.72 -13.98 12.52
N ASP A 262 1.69 -14.66 13.01
CA ASP A 262 0.50 -14.03 13.58
C ASP A 262 0.80 -13.22 14.83
N GLY A 263 1.74 -13.67 15.69
CA GLY A 263 2.10 -12.99 16.92
C GLY A 263 2.92 -11.70 16.75
N ILE A 264 3.48 -11.43 15.55
CA ILE A 264 4.27 -10.20 15.31
C ILE A 264 3.43 -8.91 15.32
N LEU A 265 2.11 -9.05 15.23
CA LEU A 265 1.14 -7.94 15.27
C LEU A 265 0.54 -7.70 16.65
N ASP A 266 0.84 -8.57 17.63
CA ASP A 266 0.22 -8.55 18.94
C ASP A 266 0.82 -7.49 19.86
N GLY A 267 -0.02 -7.02 20.81
CA GLY A 267 0.37 -6.09 21.86
C GLY A 267 0.35 -4.62 21.46
N ASP A 268 0.76 -3.80 22.42
CA ASP A 268 0.80 -2.33 22.24
C ASP A 268 2.04 -1.88 21.45
N ASP A 269 3.05 -2.72 21.41
CA ASP A 269 4.32 -2.52 20.70
C ASP A 269 4.64 -3.73 19.81
N PRO A 270 3.94 -3.89 18.67
CA PRO A 270 4.10 -5.05 17.80
C PRO A 270 5.52 -5.14 17.22
N THR A 271 6.12 -6.32 17.29
CA THR A 271 7.51 -6.56 16.87
C THR A 271 7.74 -6.27 15.38
N ILE A 272 6.71 -6.37 14.57
CA ILE A 272 6.76 -6.02 13.14
C ILE A 272 7.19 -4.55 12.89
N LEU A 273 6.99 -3.65 13.86
CA LEU A 273 7.40 -2.24 13.73
C LEU A 273 8.89 -2.01 13.93
N ASN A 274 9.63 -3.00 14.41
CA ASN A 274 11.04 -2.86 14.79
C ASN A 274 12.01 -3.38 13.71
N THR A 275 11.50 -3.68 12.51
CA THR A 275 12.28 -4.18 11.38
C THR A 275 11.84 -3.51 10.07
N GLU A 276 12.59 -3.71 9.00
CA GLU A 276 12.16 -3.38 7.65
C GLU A 276 11.47 -4.58 7.00
N MET A 277 10.16 -4.46 6.73
CA MET A 277 9.39 -5.42 5.94
C MET A 277 8.70 -4.66 4.78
N PRO A 278 9.43 -4.35 3.70
CA PRO A 278 8.98 -3.39 2.69
C PRO A 278 7.77 -3.84 1.84
N ALA A 279 7.15 -4.95 2.20
CA ALA A 279 5.91 -5.44 1.61
C ALA A 279 4.71 -5.38 2.57
N GLY A 280 4.92 -5.03 3.87
CA GLY A 280 3.85 -5.28 4.83
C GLY A 280 3.79 -4.38 6.06
N ASN A 281 4.86 -3.69 6.46
CA ASN A 281 4.87 -2.95 7.72
C ASN A 281 4.98 -1.42 7.58
N GLY A 282 4.63 -0.89 6.41
CA GLY A 282 4.53 0.55 6.26
C GLY A 282 3.48 1.13 7.20
N VAL A 283 3.84 2.18 7.95
CA VAL A 283 2.92 3.02 8.70
C VAL A 283 2.68 4.28 7.88
N ALA A 284 1.42 4.54 7.54
CA ALA A 284 1.09 5.70 6.73
C ALA A 284 -0.12 6.46 7.26
N THR A 285 -0.10 7.78 7.11
CA THR A 285 -1.30 8.62 7.20
C THR A 285 -2.04 8.61 5.87
N ALA A 286 -3.36 8.86 5.89
CA ALA A 286 -4.12 8.93 4.64
C ALA A 286 -3.64 10.10 3.76
N ALA A 287 -3.34 11.26 4.34
CA ALA A 287 -2.85 12.43 3.61
C ALA A 287 -1.49 12.16 2.95
N GLY A 288 -0.53 11.58 3.68
CA GLY A 288 0.78 11.22 3.16
C GLY A 288 0.71 10.25 1.99
N LEU A 289 -0.06 9.16 2.17
CA LEU A 289 -0.22 8.14 1.13
C LEU A 289 -0.95 8.69 -0.11
N ALA A 290 -2.02 9.49 0.07
CA ALA A 290 -2.74 10.11 -1.06
C ALA A 290 -1.86 11.10 -1.83
N LYS A 291 -1.02 11.90 -1.13
CA LYS A 291 -0.08 12.84 -1.75
C LYS A 291 0.98 12.11 -2.57
N MET A 292 1.54 11.00 -2.05
CA MET A 292 2.45 10.16 -2.82
C MET A 292 1.81 9.65 -4.11
N TYR A 293 0.58 9.13 -4.04
CA TYR A 293 -0.13 8.67 -5.23
C TYR A 293 -0.48 9.82 -6.19
N ALA A 294 -0.76 11.03 -5.68
CA ALA A 294 -0.96 12.22 -6.54
C ALA A 294 0.31 12.54 -7.34
N ALA A 295 1.48 12.40 -6.73
CA ALA A 295 2.76 12.62 -7.41
C ALA A 295 3.01 11.60 -8.54
N LEU A 296 2.43 10.40 -8.48
CA LEU A 296 2.51 9.41 -9.57
C LEU A 296 1.62 9.77 -10.78
N ALA A 297 0.70 10.72 -10.66
CA ALA A 297 -0.07 11.22 -11.80
C ALA A 297 0.72 12.25 -12.60
N ASP A 298 0.99 13.40 -12.02
CA ASP A 298 1.62 14.57 -12.63
C ASP A 298 2.15 15.55 -11.55
N GLY A 299 2.50 15.01 -10.38
CA GLY A 299 2.94 15.80 -9.24
C GLY A 299 4.33 16.41 -9.42
N VAL A 300 4.60 17.40 -8.57
CA VAL A 300 5.88 18.05 -8.46
C VAL A 300 6.50 17.82 -7.08
N SER A 301 7.82 17.84 -7.01
CA SER A 301 8.58 17.87 -5.76
C SER A 301 8.47 19.24 -5.08
N VAL A 302 8.91 19.34 -3.82
CA VAL A 302 8.87 20.60 -3.04
C VAL A 302 9.68 21.73 -3.68
N ASP A 303 10.67 21.40 -4.52
CA ASP A 303 11.48 22.35 -5.29
C ASP A 303 10.81 22.78 -6.62
N GLY A 304 9.60 22.32 -6.90
CA GLY A 304 8.86 22.64 -8.12
C GLY A 304 9.23 21.80 -9.35
N THR A 305 10.18 20.87 -9.23
CA THR A 305 10.54 19.97 -10.35
C THR A 305 9.50 18.83 -10.50
N PRO A 306 9.30 18.28 -11.71
CA PRO A 306 8.48 17.08 -11.88
C PRO A 306 8.99 15.94 -11.00
N TYR A 307 8.09 15.29 -10.26
CA TYR A 307 8.45 14.19 -9.39
C TYR A 307 8.96 12.97 -10.16
N LEU A 308 8.35 12.68 -11.29
CA LEU A 308 8.79 11.66 -12.25
C LEU A 308 8.81 12.23 -13.66
N GLN A 309 9.70 11.74 -14.51
CA GLN A 309 9.73 12.06 -15.93
C GLN A 309 8.59 11.37 -16.70
N SER A 310 8.24 11.90 -17.86
CA SER A 310 7.15 11.37 -18.71
C SER A 310 7.36 9.91 -19.13
N SER A 311 8.62 9.49 -19.31
CA SER A 311 8.97 8.08 -19.63
C SER A 311 8.59 7.14 -18.50
N THR A 312 8.90 7.52 -17.26
CA THR A 312 8.59 6.74 -16.05
C THR A 312 7.08 6.72 -15.82
N HIS A 313 6.40 7.88 -15.93
CA HIS A 313 4.93 7.92 -15.90
C HIS A 313 4.30 6.97 -16.92
N SER A 314 4.79 6.96 -18.15
CA SER A 314 4.28 6.08 -19.21
C SER A 314 4.51 4.60 -18.87
N ALA A 315 5.65 4.24 -18.28
CA ALA A 315 5.97 2.88 -17.89
C ALA A 315 5.06 2.35 -16.78
N ILE A 316 4.83 3.14 -15.73
CA ILE A 316 4.01 2.73 -14.58
C ILE A 316 2.51 2.67 -14.90
N ARG A 317 2.02 3.50 -15.83
CA ARG A 317 0.61 3.52 -16.27
C ARG A 317 0.23 2.32 -17.11
N ARG A 318 1.21 1.66 -17.74
CA ARG A 318 0.96 0.52 -18.62
C ARG A 318 0.77 -0.76 -17.84
N VAL A 319 -0.31 -1.51 -18.16
CA VAL A 319 -0.49 -2.89 -17.69
C VAL A 319 0.60 -3.78 -18.31
N GLN A 320 1.36 -4.47 -17.48
CA GLN A 320 2.46 -5.35 -17.88
C GLN A 320 1.99 -6.80 -18.05
N SER A 321 0.93 -7.19 -17.34
CA SER A 321 0.40 -8.55 -17.40
C SER A 321 -1.11 -8.57 -17.23
N TYR A 322 -1.80 -9.19 -18.18
CA TYR A 322 -3.23 -9.51 -18.11
C TYR A 322 -3.48 -10.97 -17.65
N ARG A 323 -2.42 -11.71 -17.33
CA ARG A 323 -2.55 -13.08 -16.83
C ARG A 323 -3.12 -13.07 -15.40
N LEU A 324 -3.89 -14.11 -15.09
CA LEU A 324 -4.50 -14.29 -13.78
C LEU A 324 -3.42 -14.62 -12.74
N ASP A 325 -3.58 -14.10 -11.52
CA ASP A 325 -2.63 -14.35 -10.43
C ASP A 325 -2.91 -15.67 -9.74
N HIS A 326 -1.90 -16.52 -9.67
CA HIS A 326 -2.03 -17.88 -9.15
C HIS A 326 -2.25 -17.91 -7.62
N ALA A 327 -1.56 -17.08 -6.86
CA ALA A 327 -1.69 -17.04 -5.39
C ALA A 327 -2.95 -16.31 -4.93
N LEU A 328 -3.50 -15.42 -5.76
CA LEU A 328 -4.74 -14.68 -5.50
C LEU A 328 -5.95 -15.33 -6.18
N PHE A 329 -6.01 -16.66 -6.19
CA PHE A 329 -7.17 -17.43 -6.68
C PHE A 329 -7.60 -17.09 -8.11
N TYR A 330 -6.61 -16.85 -8.98
CA TYR A 330 -6.81 -16.47 -10.38
C TYR A 330 -7.59 -15.15 -10.56
N LEU A 331 -7.45 -14.21 -9.62
CA LEU A 331 -7.97 -12.85 -9.82
C LEU A 331 -7.20 -12.15 -10.93
N PRO A 332 -7.92 -11.37 -11.78
CA PRO A 332 -7.31 -10.56 -12.84
C PRO A 332 -6.74 -9.26 -12.27
N MET A 333 -5.57 -9.34 -11.65
CA MET A 333 -4.93 -8.19 -11.01
C MET A 333 -4.49 -7.12 -12.01
N MET A 334 -4.26 -7.50 -13.27
CA MET A 334 -3.75 -6.61 -14.32
C MET A 334 -2.55 -5.81 -13.80
N TRP A 335 -1.46 -6.54 -13.51
CA TRP A 335 -0.27 -5.99 -12.87
C TRP A 335 0.38 -4.90 -13.72
N HIS A 336 0.61 -3.75 -13.11
CA HIS A 336 1.56 -2.73 -13.54
C HIS A 336 2.94 -3.00 -12.92
N LEU A 337 3.89 -2.10 -13.13
CA LEU A 337 5.17 -2.17 -12.40
C LEU A 337 4.93 -1.80 -10.92
N GLY A 338 4.69 -2.80 -10.08
CA GLY A 338 4.54 -2.65 -8.64
C GLY A 338 3.16 -2.22 -8.14
N TYR A 339 2.19 -2.06 -9.04
CA TYR A 339 0.80 -1.74 -8.72
C TYR A 339 -0.15 -2.71 -9.42
N HIS A 340 -1.41 -2.71 -9.02
CA HIS A 340 -2.46 -3.42 -9.74
C HIS A 340 -3.56 -2.46 -10.21
N SER A 341 -4.20 -2.79 -11.32
CA SER A 341 -5.31 -2.01 -11.86
C SER A 341 -6.52 -2.04 -10.91
N LEU A 342 -7.17 -0.90 -10.81
CA LEU A 342 -8.39 -0.70 -10.04
C LEU A 342 -9.30 0.27 -10.78
N PRO A 343 -9.82 -0.14 -11.94
CA PRO A 343 -10.73 0.70 -12.71
C PRO A 343 -12.07 0.82 -11.99
N VAL A 344 -12.56 2.06 -11.88
CA VAL A 344 -13.89 2.35 -11.36
C VAL A 344 -14.71 3.15 -12.36
N PRO A 345 -16.05 3.13 -12.28
CA PRO A 345 -16.88 3.95 -13.16
C PRO A 345 -16.46 5.43 -13.10
N GLY A 346 -15.98 5.93 -14.24
CA GLY A 346 -15.54 7.31 -14.37
C GLY A 346 -14.07 7.61 -14.05
N ALA A 347 -13.29 6.57 -13.69
CA ALA A 347 -11.85 6.62 -13.51
C ALA A 347 -11.27 5.26 -13.93
N ARG A 348 -11.24 5.01 -15.25
CA ARG A 348 -10.95 3.67 -15.81
C ARG A 348 -9.47 3.32 -15.86
N HIS A 349 -8.60 4.31 -15.70
CA HIS A 349 -7.14 4.13 -15.71
C HIS A 349 -6.54 4.09 -14.31
N GLY A 350 -7.40 3.89 -13.30
CA GLY A 350 -6.99 3.85 -11.92
C GLY A 350 -6.15 2.63 -11.58
N PHE A 351 -5.07 2.85 -10.83
CA PHE A 351 -4.21 1.83 -10.27
C PHE A 351 -3.74 2.21 -8.86
N GLY A 352 -3.23 1.24 -8.14
CA GLY A 352 -2.73 1.45 -6.79
C GLY A 352 -2.39 0.15 -6.10
N HIS A 353 -2.43 0.15 -4.79
CA HIS A 353 -2.23 -1.07 -4.02
C HIS A 353 -3.12 -1.09 -2.77
N ILE A 354 -3.75 -2.25 -2.54
CA ILE A 354 -4.56 -2.51 -1.35
C ILE A 354 -3.75 -3.32 -0.33
N GLY A 355 -3.94 -3.03 0.94
CA GLY A 355 -3.41 -3.79 2.06
C GLY A 355 -4.40 -4.79 2.64
N LEU A 356 -3.89 -5.74 3.40
CA LEU A 356 -4.71 -6.62 4.23
C LEU A 356 -5.57 -5.75 5.17
N GLY A 357 -6.83 -6.10 5.35
CA GLY A 357 -7.78 -5.31 6.11
C GLY A 357 -8.44 -4.17 5.33
N GLY A 358 -7.91 -3.75 4.17
CA GLY A 358 -8.59 -2.81 3.28
C GLY A 358 -8.03 -1.40 3.20
N SER A 359 -6.96 -1.05 3.96
CA SER A 359 -6.24 0.21 3.72
C SER A 359 -5.67 0.22 2.30
N PHE A 360 -5.75 1.34 1.60
CA PHE A 360 -5.26 1.43 0.22
C PHE A 360 -4.76 2.83 -0.15
N GLY A 361 -3.91 2.89 -1.17
CA GLY A 361 -3.61 4.09 -1.94
C GLY A 361 -3.92 3.84 -3.41
N TRP A 362 -4.45 4.85 -4.09
CA TRP A 362 -4.93 4.74 -5.46
C TRP A 362 -4.81 6.09 -6.20
N VAL A 363 -4.61 6.00 -7.51
CA VAL A 363 -4.57 7.18 -8.40
C VAL A 363 -5.20 6.84 -9.75
N ASP A 364 -5.92 7.79 -10.34
CA ASP A 364 -6.30 7.78 -11.75
C ASP A 364 -5.63 8.96 -12.47
N PRO A 365 -4.57 8.70 -13.24
CA PRO A 365 -3.80 9.76 -13.88
C PRO A 365 -4.60 10.59 -14.90
N GLN A 366 -5.68 10.04 -15.45
CA GLN A 366 -6.50 10.77 -16.43
C GLN A 366 -7.33 11.87 -15.77
N SER A 367 -7.85 11.63 -14.59
CA SER A 367 -8.66 12.62 -13.85
C SER A 367 -7.81 13.46 -12.88
N GLY A 368 -6.54 13.12 -12.69
CA GLY A 368 -5.66 13.70 -11.67
C GLY A 368 -6.11 13.40 -10.23
N LEU A 369 -6.98 12.41 -10.05
CA LEU A 369 -7.56 12.07 -8.76
C LEU A 369 -6.72 11.02 -8.05
N SER A 370 -6.30 11.29 -6.81
CA SER A 370 -5.72 10.30 -5.92
C SER A 370 -6.48 10.19 -4.61
N VAL A 371 -6.48 8.99 -4.04
CA VAL A 371 -7.26 8.65 -2.85
C VAL A 371 -6.43 7.71 -1.98
N ALA A 372 -6.41 7.94 -0.68
CA ALA A 372 -5.97 6.95 0.28
C ALA A 372 -6.98 6.81 1.42
N TYR A 373 -7.20 5.57 1.80
CA TYR A 373 -7.98 5.17 2.96
C TYR A 373 -7.06 4.39 3.89
N VAL A 374 -6.93 4.88 5.11
CA VAL A 374 -6.08 4.30 6.16
C VAL A 374 -6.90 4.11 7.41
N HIS A 375 -6.82 2.94 8.02
CA HIS A 375 -7.51 2.61 9.25
C HIS A 375 -6.73 1.55 10.05
N ASN A 376 -7.02 1.43 11.34
CA ASN A 376 -6.36 0.47 12.23
C ASN A 376 -7.17 -0.82 12.47
N ARG A 377 -8.27 -1.03 11.75
CA ARG A 377 -9.10 -2.22 11.94
C ARG A 377 -8.53 -3.43 11.22
N LEU A 378 -8.37 -4.54 11.93
CA LEU A 378 -8.02 -5.84 11.37
C LEU A 378 -9.01 -6.88 11.92
N ASP A 379 -10.09 -7.10 11.20
CA ASP A 379 -11.07 -8.15 11.51
C ASP A 379 -10.64 -9.49 10.89
N GLN A 380 -11.27 -10.58 11.31
CA GLN A 380 -10.93 -11.94 10.86
C GLN A 380 -10.87 -12.06 9.35
N ILE A 381 -9.83 -12.71 8.84
CA ILE A 381 -9.50 -12.88 7.40
C ILE A 381 -10.65 -13.51 6.57
N LEU A 382 -11.56 -14.26 7.22
CA LEU A 382 -12.59 -15.05 6.53
C LEU A 382 -13.79 -14.23 6.04
N LEU A 383 -13.93 -12.95 6.45
CA LEU A 383 -14.99 -12.06 5.96
C LEU A 383 -14.37 -10.73 5.53
N PRO A 384 -13.97 -10.61 4.27
CA PRO A 384 -13.18 -9.46 3.78
C PRO A 384 -14.04 -8.21 3.54
N TYR A 385 -14.96 -7.85 4.44
CA TYR A 385 -15.83 -6.70 4.25
C TYR A 385 -15.04 -5.41 4.05
N ASP A 386 -14.01 -5.21 4.89
CA ASP A 386 -13.12 -4.04 4.78
C ASP A 386 -12.21 -4.14 3.57
N GLN A 387 -11.79 -5.35 3.20
CA GLN A 387 -11.03 -5.60 1.99
C GLN A 387 -11.81 -5.17 0.72
N LEU A 388 -13.14 -5.21 0.76
CA LEU A 388 -14.00 -4.76 -0.34
C LEU A 388 -14.32 -3.26 -0.28
N ALA A 389 -13.92 -2.55 0.80
CA ALA A 389 -14.23 -1.13 0.99
C ALA A 389 -13.78 -0.28 -0.21
N MET A 390 -12.62 -0.57 -0.78
CA MET A 390 -12.11 0.13 -1.95
C MET A 390 -13.09 0.04 -3.14
N GLY A 391 -13.75 -1.11 -3.35
CA GLY A 391 -14.68 -1.34 -4.46
C GLY A 391 -15.92 -0.45 -4.44
N TRP A 392 -16.31 0.08 -3.28
CA TRP A 392 -17.47 0.98 -3.16
C TRP A 392 -17.07 2.40 -2.72
N LEU A 393 -15.99 2.59 -1.95
CA LEU A 393 -15.49 3.93 -1.60
C LEU A 393 -15.03 4.71 -2.82
N LEU A 394 -14.24 4.11 -3.70
CA LEU A 394 -13.74 4.80 -4.90
C LEU A 394 -14.86 5.28 -5.84
N PRO A 395 -15.89 4.50 -6.18
CA PRO A 395 -17.06 5.01 -6.92
C PRO A 395 -17.75 6.18 -6.22
N LEU A 396 -17.88 6.16 -4.88
CA LEU A 396 -18.45 7.26 -4.13
C LEU A 396 -17.56 8.51 -4.17
N VAL A 397 -16.24 8.36 -4.07
CA VAL A 397 -15.30 9.48 -4.25
C VAL A 397 -15.47 10.10 -5.63
N VAL A 398 -15.41 9.30 -6.70
CA VAL A 398 -15.57 9.80 -8.08
C VAL A 398 -16.91 10.49 -8.28
N SER A 399 -18.00 9.99 -7.72
CA SER A 399 -19.33 10.61 -7.80
C SER A 399 -19.39 11.92 -7.03
N SER A 400 -18.79 12.01 -5.85
CA SER A 400 -18.72 13.23 -5.01
C SER A 400 -17.93 14.34 -5.72
N VAL A 401 -16.77 13.99 -6.30
CA VAL A 401 -15.96 14.93 -7.10
C VAL A 401 -16.72 15.47 -8.30
N ARG A 402 -17.57 14.67 -8.94
CA ARG A 402 -18.42 15.13 -10.05
C ARG A 402 -19.53 16.04 -9.57
N ALA A 403 -20.19 15.71 -8.46
CA ALA A 403 -21.28 16.50 -7.90
C ALA A 403 -20.81 17.88 -7.46
N SER A 404 -19.64 18.00 -6.84
CA SER A 404 -19.09 19.30 -6.43
C SER A 404 -18.81 20.26 -7.61
N ARG A 405 -18.42 19.72 -8.79
CA ARG A 405 -18.24 20.53 -10.01
C ARG A 405 -19.54 21.11 -10.55
N THR A 406 -20.63 20.34 -10.47
CA THR A 406 -21.93 20.80 -10.99
C THR A 406 -22.57 21.86 -10.10
N SER A 407 -22.27 21.84 -8.81
CA SER A 407 -22.74 22.89 -7.85
C SER A 407 -22.02 24.21 -8.08
N GLY A 408 -20.71 24.25 -8.19
CA GLY A 408 -19.94 25.47 -8.47
C GLY A 408 -20.34 26.14 -9.81
N HIS A 409 -20.54 25.36 -10.86
CA HIS A 409 -21.00 25.90 -12.17
C HIS A 409 -22.43 26.44 -12.17
N ARG A 410 -23.29 26.00 -11.24
CA ARG A 410 -24.65 26.57 -11.08
C ARG A 410 -24.64 27.90 -10.33
N GLU A 411 -23.76 28.05 -9.37
CA GLU A 411 -23.60 29.28 -8.59
C GLU A 411 -22.96 30.39 -9.43
N ASP A 412 -21.91 30.07 -10.23
CA ASP A 412 -21.30 31.02 -11.18
C ASP A 412 -22.32 31.54 -12.25
N ARG A 413 -23.27 30.68 -12.67
CA ARG A 413 -24.33 31.06 -13.60
C ARG A 413 -25.50 31.82 -12.96
N ALA A 414 -25.65 31.70 -11.64
CA ALA A 414 -26.67 32.45 -10.89
C ALA A 414 -26.16 33.83 -10.45
N ALA A 415 -24.82 34.00 -10.39
CA ALA A 415 -24.16 35.26 -10.03
C ALA A 415 -23.78 36.15 -11.24
N ALA A 416 -23.87 35.62 -12.46
CA ALA A 416 -23.69 36.35 -13.74
C ALA A 416 -25.04 36.69 -14.40
#